data_198540f9b82afdd46464cde19fd0611c
#
_entry.id   198540f9b82afdd46464cde19fd0611c
#
_cell.length_a   1.000
_cell.length_b   1.000
_cell.length_c   1.000
_cell.angle_alpha   90.00
_cell.angle_beta   90.00
_cell.angle_gamma   90.00
#
_symmetry.space_group_name_H-M   'P 1'
#
loop_
_entity.id
_entity.type
_entity.pdbx_description
1 polymer ?
#
loop_
_entity_poly.entity_id
_entity_poly.type
_entity_poly.pdbx_seq_one_letter_code
_entity_poly.pdbx_strand_id
1 'polypeptide(L)'
;MDRRKVLKNIGTGIGAFTFTPSLISLFQSCQQDSTLDLRTFSIDQYSFVTKLMDIIIPKTETPGAIELNLNRFIDSYIDEVWPEEIKNIFLLGLDKCSQIHLNSNSKNLELLLDKYLKVDKKIKDKYDDLISDYEEQIELGNKALIDQDIIEYIFIKKLRDITVMSFKIDEFVAKNLLVYTPIPGNYKGCVNLQEVTGGKAWAL
;
A
#
# COMPACT_ATOMS: atom_id res chain seq x y z
N MET A 1 20.21 -18.26 -54.33
CA MET A 1 19.19 -17.34 -53.72
C MET A 1 19.92 -16.40 -52.75
N ASP A 2 19.90 -15.12 -53.07
CA ASP A 2 20.67 -14.11 -52.33
C ASP A 2 19.93 -13.73 -51.04
N ARG A 3 20.49 -14.12 -49.88
CA ARG A 3 19.85 -13.87 -48.57
C ARG A 3 19.54 -12.42 -48.30
N ARG A 4 20.31 -11.50 -48.88
CA ARG A 4 20.06 -10.05 -48.83
C ARG A 4 18.81 -9.61 -49.58
N LYS A 5 18.50 -10.27 -50.74
CA LYS A 5 17.26 -10.00 -51.50
C LYS A 5 16.00 -10.46 -50.79
N VAL A 6 16.09 -11.58 -50.07
CA VAL A 6 14.97 -12.12 -49.26
C VAL A 6 14.65 -11.17 -48.11
N LEU A 7 15.67 -10.70 -47.39
CA LEU A 7 15.50 -9.75 -46.27
C LEU A 7 14.94 -8.39 -46.74
N LYS A 8 15.38 -7.90 -47.90
CA LYS A 8 14.85 -6.65 -48.47
C LYS A 8 13.38 -6.78 -48.89
N ASN A 9 12.99 -7.92 -49.44
CA ASN A 9 11.61 -8.18 -49.84
C ASN A 9 10.68 -8.43 -48.65
N ILE A 10 11.18 -8.98 -47.53
CA ILE A 10 10.43 -9.09 -46.29
C ILE A 10 10.23 -7.69 -45.68
N GLY A 11 11.25 -6.83 -45.67
CA GLY A 11 11.16 -5.48 -45.14
C GLY A 11 10.17 -4.59 -45.93
N THR A 12 10.09 -4.76 -47.28
CA THR A 12 9.11 -4.02 -48.12
C THR A 12 7.71 -4.64 -48.08
N GLY A 13 7.59 -5.94 -47.83
CA GLY A 13 6.29 -6.63 -47.67
C GLY A 13 5.58 -6.31 -46.36
N ILE A 14 6.31 -6.08 -45.29
CA ILE A 14 5.75 -5.72 -43.98
C ILE A 14 5.26 -4.26 -43.96
N GLY A 15 5.87 -3.37 -44.77
CA GLY A 15 5.44 -1.98 -44.88
C GLY A 15 4.10 -1.76 -45.62
N ALA A 16 3.57 -2.79 -46.26
CA ALA A 16 2.28 -2.74 -46.98
C ALA A 16 1.14 -3.43 -46.21
N PHE A 17 1.39 -3.98 -45.03
CA PHE A 17 0.30 -4.39 -44.15
C PHE A 17 -0.36 -3.11 -43.64
N THR A 18 -1.49 -2.80 -44.22
CA THR A 18 -2.47 -1.84 -43.72
C THR A 18 -2.53 -2.01 -42.20
N PHE A 19 -2.24 -0.93 -41.47
CA PHE A 19 -2.51 -0.85 -40.05
C PHE A 19 -3.99 -1.17 -39.87
N THR A 20 -4.29 -2.43 -39.56
CA THR A 20 -5.66 -2.80 -39.30
C THR A 20 -6.13 -2.03 -38.08
N PRO A 21 -7.37 -1.56 -38.02
CA PRO A 21 -7.91 -0.85 -36.84
C PRO A 21 -7.68 -1.58 -35.53
N SER A 22 -7.51 -2.91 -35.58
CA SER A 22 -7.21 -3.77 -34.43
C SER A 22 -5.85 -3.50 -33.80
N LEU A 23 -4.81 -3.10 -34.53
CA LEU A 23 -3.52 -2.76 -33.94
C LEU A 23 -3.57 -1.39 -33.26
N ILE A 24 -4.32 -0.45 -33.80
CA ILE A 24 -4.53 0.87 -33.18
C ILE A 24 -5.30 0.72 -31.88
N SER A 25 -6.29 -0.16 -31.83
CA SER A 25 -7.06 -0.41 -30.58
C SER A 25 -6.22 -1.06 -29.48
N LEU A 26 -5.20 -1.86 -29.82
CA LEU A 26 -4.27 -2.40 -28.82
C LEU A 26 -3.37 -1.30 -28.22
N PHE A 27 -2.93 -0.34 -29.01
CA PHE A 27 -2.18 0.80 -28.48
C PHE A 27 -3.07 1.79 -27.72
N GLN A 28 -4.34 1.95 -28.08
CA GLN A 28 -5.30 2.77 -27.35
C GLN A 28 -5.69 2.15 -26.00
N SER A 29 -5.70 0.83 -25.86
CA SER A 29 -5.96 0.19 -24.56
C SER A 29 -4.83 0.43 -23.55
N CYS A 30 -3.61 0.73 -24.00
CA CYS A 30 -2.51 1.15 -23.14
C CYS A 30 -2.53 2.66 -22.82
N GLN A 31 -3.35 3.44 -23.50
CA GLN A 31 -3.57 4.88 -23.25
C GLN A 31 -4.92 5.15 -22.57
N GLN A 32 -5.55 4.12 -22.03
CA GLN A 32 -6.72 4.34 -21.22
C GLN A 32 -6.29 5.22 -20.06
N ASP A 33 -6.74 6.48 -20.10
CA ASP A 33 -6.62 7.42 -19.00
C ASP A 33 -6.86 6.64 -17.71
N SER A 34 -5.96 6.82 -16.77
CA SER A 34 -6.04 6.20 -15.46
C SER A 34 -7.26 6.75 -14.71
N THR A 35 -8.46 6.36 -15.14
CA THR A 35 -9.59 6.35 -14.23
C THR A 35 -9.10 5.55 -13.02
N LEU A 36 -9.12 6.18 -11.86
CA LEU A 36 -8.78 5.51 -10.61
C LEU A 36 -9.68 4.27 -10.51
N ASP A 37 -9.15 3.12 -10.94
CA ASP A 37 -9.82 1.84 -10.79
C ASP A 37 -9.60 1.40 -9.35
N LEU A 38 -10.45 1.94 -8.45
CA LEU A 38 -10.43 1.64 -7.04
C LEU A 38 -11.21 0.35 -6.79
N ARG A 39 -10.63 -0.56 -6.03
CA ARG A 39 -11.21 -1.86 -5.73
C ARG A 39 -11.89 -1.90 -4.37
N THR A 40 -11.28 -1.26 -3.38
CA THR A 40 -11.74 -1.27 -1.99
C THR A 40 -12.40 0.04 -1.61
N PHE A 41 -11.80 1.16 -2.00
CA PHE A 41 -12.20 2.49 -1.50
C PHE A 41 -13.13 3.21 -2.46
N SER A 42 -14.09 3.96 -1.91
CA SER A 42 -14.75 5.03 -2.65
C SER A 42 -13.78 6.18 -2.91
N ILE A 43 -14.11 7.08 -3.83
CA ILE A 43 -13.26 8.25 -4.16
C ILE A 43 -12.97 9.10 -2.93
N ASP A 44 -13.97 9.32 -2.08
CA ASP A 44 -13.84 10.11 -0.85
C ASP A 44 -12.97 9.40 0.19
N GLN A 45 -13.19 8.11 0.39
CA GLN A 45 -12.37 7.26 1.26
C GLN A 45 -10.91 7.22 0.80
N TYR A 46 -10.68 7.05 -0.51
CA TYR A 46 -9.35 7.07 -1.10
C TYR A 46 -8.64 8.40 -0.87
N SER A 47 -9.34 9.52 -1.08
CA SER A 47 -8.81 10.85 -0.81
C SER A 47 -8.44 11.03 0.67
N PHE A 48 -9.29 10.54 1.58
CA PHE A 48 -9.06 10.61 3.01
C PHE A 48 -7.86 9.76 3.45
N VAL A 49 -7.79 8.50 3.01
CA VAL A 49 -6.67 7.58 3.25
C VAL A 49 -5.36 8.18 2.71
N THR A 50 -5.39 8.74 1.50
CA THR A 50 -4.23 9.40 0.89
C THR A 50 -3.67 10.52 1.76
N LYS A 51 -4.53 11.38 2.33
CA LYS A 51 -4.10 12.45 3.24
C LYS A 51 -3.47 11.91 4.53
N LEU A 52 -4.04 10.84 5.10
CA LEU A 52 -3.47 10.21 6.31
C LEU A 52 -2.12 9.56 6.01
N MET A 53 -1.97 8.90 4.88
CA MET A 53 -0.72 8.26 4.46
C MET A 53 0.39 9.28 4.23
N ASP A 54 0.07 10.46 3.69
CA ASP A 54 1.02 11.55 3.50
C ASP A 54 1.55 12.10 4.84
N ILE A 55 0.72 12.08 5.88
CA ILE A 55 1.15 12.45 7.23
C ILE A 55 1.99 11.33 7.87
N ILE A 56 1.64 10.06 7.63
CA ILE A 56 2.36 8.90 8.21
C ILE A 56 3.76 8.77 7.62
N ILE A 57 3.91 8.90 6.31
CA ILE A 57 5.21 8.88 5.61
C ILE A 57 5.26 10.07 4.65
N PRO A 58 5.61 11.26 5.16
CA PRO A 58 5.69 12.46 4.35
C PRO A 58 6.93 12.43 3.45
N LYS A 59 6.88 13.20 2.36
CA LYS A 59 8.06 13.50 1.57
C LYS A 59 9.09 14.27 2.39
N THR A 60 10.33 13.79 2.35
CA THR A 60 11.49 14.45 2.95
C THR A 60 12.64 14.46 1.93
N GLU A 61 13.84 14.09 2.33
CA GLU A 61 14.95 13.75 1.41
C GLU A 61 14.69 12.43 0.68
N THR A 62 13.78 11.62 1.23
CA THR A 62 13.29 10.37 0.64
C THR A 62 11.86 10.55 0.14
N PRO A 63 11.43 9.79 -0.88
CA PRO A 63 10.05 9.85 -1.35
C PRO A 63 9.06 9.46 -0.24
N GLY A 64 7.93 10.15 -0.20
CA GLY A 64 6.81 9.85 0.69
C GLY A 64 5.88 8.77 0.15
N ALA A 65 4.87 8.41 0.94
CA ALA A 65 3.90 7.37 0.59
C ALA A 65 3.19 7.65 -0.75
N ILE A 66 2.90 8.91 -1.04
CA ILE A 66 2.14 9.31 -2.23
C ILE A 66 3.02 9.28 -3.48
N GLU A 67 4.28 9.69 -3.40
CA GLU A 67 5.21 9.65 -4.53
C GLU A 67 5.53 8.22 -4.97
N LEU A 68 5.46 7.26 -4.05
CA LEU A 68 5.61 5.83 -4.30
C LEU A 68 4.29 5.16 -4.72
N ASN A 69 3.19 5.90 -4.86
CA ASN A 69 1.86 5.38 -5.17
C ASN A 69 1.37 4.28 -4.20
N LEU A 70 1.79 4.32 -2.94
CA LEU A 70 1.43 3.30 -1.95
C LEU A 70 -0.08 3.27 -1.68
N ASN A 71 -0.79 4.39 -1.84
CA ASN A 71 -2.24 4.47 -1.72
C ASN A 71 -2.97 3.58 -2.73
N ARG A 72 -2.48 3.49 -3.97
CA ARG A 72 -3.04 2.57 -4.99
C ARG A 72 -2.69 1.12 -4.67
N PHE A 73 -1.46 0.88 -4.23
CA PHE A 73 -1.05 -0.46 -3.80
C PHE A 73 -1.93 -0.96 -2.64
N ILE A 74 -2.16 -0.13 -1.62
CA ILE A 74 -2.96 -0.50 -0.44
C ILE A 74 -4.41 -0.79 -0.82
N ASP A 75 -5.03 0.00 -1.70
CA ASP A 75 -6.39 -0.25 -2.19
C ASP A 75 -6.53 -1.65 -2.78
N SER A 76 -5.60 -2.03 -3.66
CA SER A 76 -5.60 -3.35 -4.28
C SER A 76 -5.20 -4.46 -3.30
N TYR A 77 -4.24 -4.20 -2.41
CA TYR A 77 -3.75 -5.18 -1.44
C TYR A 77 -4.82 -5.58 -0.42
N ILE A 78 -5.59 -4.61 0.06
CA ILE A 78 -6.71 -4.87 0.98
C ILE A 78 -7.77 -5.75 0.30
N ASP A 79 -8.06 -5.49 -0.97
CA ASP A 79 -9.05 -6.26 -1.72
C ASP A 79 -8.64 -7.72 -1.91
N GLU A 80 -7.41 -7.95 -2.33
CA GLU A 80 -6.92 -9.26 -2.77
C GLU A 80 -6.36 -10.14 -1.63
N VAL A 81 -5.86 -9.53 -0.57
CA VAL A 81 -5.05 -10.24 0.44
C VAL A 81 -5.71 -10.33 1.80
N TRP A 82 -6.48 -9.31 2.20
CA TRP A 82 -7.06 -9.32 3.54
C TRP A 82 -8.27 -10.24 3.64
N PRO A 83 -8.39 -11.02 4.75
CA PRO A 83 -9.62 -11.73 5.08
C PRO A 83 -10.80 -10.75 5.16
N GLU A 84 -11.98 -11.22 4.75
CA GLU A 84 -13.19 -10.39 4.65
C GLU A 84 -13.58 -9.77 6.00
N GLU A 85 -13.37 -10.48 7.09
CA GLU A 85 -13.67 -10.01 8.45
C GLU A 85 -12.79 -8.81 8.83
N ILE A 86 -11.49 -8.88 8.52
CA ILE A 86 -10.53 -7.80 8.79
C ILE A 86 -10.80 -6.60 7.89
N LYS A 87 -11.13 -6.84 6.63
CA LYS A 87 -11.51 -5.81 5.66
C LYS A 87 -12.74 -5.05 6.12
N ASN A 88 -13.78 -5.77 6.56
CA ASN A 88 -15.04 -5.17 6.99
C ASN A 88 -14.87 -4.27 8.22
N ILE A 89 -14.12 -4.69 9.24
CA ILE A 89 -13.87 -3.85 10.41
C ILE A 89 -13.02 -2.63 10.08
N PHE A 90 -12.04 -2.78 9.20
CA PHE A 90 -11.22 -1.66 8.73
C PHE A 90 -12.06 -0.64 7.97
N LEU A 91 -12.92 -1.09 7.04
CA LEU A 91 -13.81 -0.21 6.29
C LEU A 91 -14.84 0.48 7.17
N LEU A 92 -15.36 -0.20 8.20
CA LEU A 92 -16.24 0.42 9.19
C LEU A 92 -15.55 1.57 9.93
N GLY A 93 -14.29 1.38 10.33
CA GLY A 93 -13.48 2.44 10.96
C GLY A 93 -13.16 3.58 10.00
N LEU A 94 -12.83 3.26 8.75
CA LEU A 94 -12.60 4.23 7.69
C LEU A 94 -13.86 5.10 7.45
N ASP A 95 -15.02 4.48 7.34
CA ASP A 95 -16.29 5.20 7.15
C ASP A 95 -16.55 6.20 8.29
N LYS A 96 -16.39 5.76 9.53
CA LYS A 96 -16.57 6.63 10.70
C LYS A 96 -15.61 7.80 10.71
N CYS A 97 -14.32 7.53 10.53
CA CYS A 97 -13.30 8.56 10.51
C CYS A 97 -13.50 9.53 9.34
N SER A 98 -13.82 9.02 8.15
CA SER A 98 -13.99 9.86 6.96
C SER A 98 -15.22 10.77 7.07
N GLN A 99 -16.35 10.29 7.58
CA GLN A 99 -17.55 11.11 7.79
C GLN A 99 -17.28 12.33 8.68
N ILE A 100 -16.43 12.18 9.69
CA ILE A 100 -16.11 13.26 10.62
C ILE A 100 -14.99 14.15 10.08
N HIS A 101 -13.99 13.58 9.41
CA HIS A 101 -12.72 14.24 9.14
C HIS A 101 -12.40 14.45 7.66
N LEU A 102 -13.29 14.10 6.72
CA LEU A 102 -13.03 14.19 5.26
C LEU A 102 -12.53 15.59 4.83
N ASN A 103 -13.13 16.63 5.38
CA ASN A 103 -12.83 18.04 5.09
C ASN A 103 -11.86 18.67 6.10
N SER A 104 -11.28 17.87 7.00
CA SER A 104 -10.32 18.36 7.97
C SER A 104 -9.02 18.80 7.31
N ASN A 105 -8.38 19.82 7.88
CA ASN A 105 -7.04 20.22 7.50
C ASN A 105 -5.98 19.24 8.05
N SER A 106 -4.76 19.33 7.54
CA SER A 106 -3.66 18.42 7.92
C SER A 106 -3.42 18.41 9.44
N LYS A 107 -3.52 19.53 10.12
CA LYS A 107 -3.32 19.62 11.58
C LYS A 107 -4.36 18.82 12.37
N ASN A 108 -5.61 18.83 11.94
CA ASN A 108 -6.66 18.03 12.60
C ASN A 108 -6.47 16.52 12.32
N LEU A 109 -5.97 16.17 11.13
CA LEU A 109 -5.63 14.79 10.81
C LEU A 109 -4.40 14.30 11.59
N GLU A 110 -3.41 15.15 11.83
CA GLU A 110 -2.29 14.86 12.73
C GLU A 110 -2.79 14.60 14.15
N LEU A 111 -3.71 15.42 14.67
CA LEU A 111 -4.29 15.20 16.00
C LEU A 111 -5.10 13.89 16.08
N LEU A 112 -5.79 13.51 15.01
CA LEU A 112 -6.48 12.23 14.92
C LEU A 112 -5.48 11.07 14.99
N LEU A 113 -4.39 11.12 14.23
CA LEU A 113 -3.33 10.10 14.28
C LEU A 113 -2.68 10.06 15.67
N ASP A 114 -2.35 11.22 16.24
CA ASP A 114 -1.74 11.32 17.56
C ASP A 114 -2.64 10.74 18.67
N LYS A 115 -3.95 10.96 18.60
CA LYS A 115 -4.93 10.40 19.53
C LYS A 115 -4.80 8.89 19.67
N TYR A 116 -4.52 8.18 18.58
CA TYR A 116 -4.52 6.72 18.57
C TYR A 116 -3.12 6.09 18.49
N LEU A 117 -2.14 6.78 17.93
CA LEU A 117 -0.78 6.23 17.77
C LEU A 117 0.17 6.61 18.92
N LYS A 118 -0.11 7.73 19.62
CA LYS A 118 0.70 8.20 20.76
C LYS A 118 0.05 7.91 22.13
N VAL A 119 -0.79 6.88 22.19
CA VAL A 119 -1.42 6.46 23.46
C VAL A 119 -0.40 5.81 24.39
N ASP A 120 -0.63 5.93 25.69
CA ASP A 120 0.14 5.25 26.70
C ASP A 120 0.10 3.73 26.52
N LYS A 121 1.23 3.08 26.89
CA LYS A 121 1.36 1.64 26.75
C LYS A 121 0.19 0.86 27.38
N LYS A 122 -0.30 1.28 28.54
CA LYS A 122 -1.44 0.63 29.21
C LYS A 122 -2.74 0.69 28.41
N ILE A 123 -2.99 1.84 27.74
CA ILE A 123 -4.18 2.01 26.88
C ILE A 123 -4.03 1.18 25.62
N LYS A 124 -2.82 1.16 25.06
CA LYS A 124 -2.51 0.35 23.89
C LYS A 124 -2.69 -1.14 24.19
N ASP A 125 -2.11 -1.64 25.27
CA ASP A 125 -2.24 -3.04 25.67
C ASP A 125 -3.72 -3.41 25.87
N LYS A 126 -4.52 -2.53 26.51
CA LYS A 126 -5.97 -2.73 26.65
C LYS A 126 -6.70 -2.80 25.31
N TYR A 127 -6.35 -1.94 24.35
CA TYR A 127 -6.99 -1.98 23.02
C TYR A 127 -6.57 -3.22 22.24
N ASP A 128 -5.31 -3.61 22.33
CA ASP A 128 -4.79 -4.81 21.67
C ASP A 128 -5.46 -6.09 22.25
N ASP A 129 -5.68 -6.17 23.57
CA ASP A 129 -6.43 -7.26 24.23
C ASP A 129 -7.88 -7.31 23.73
N LEU A 130 -8.59 -6.17 23.67
CA LEU A 130 -9.97 -6.09 23.20
C LEU A 130 -10.10 -6.45 21.71
N ILE A 131 -9.10 -6.16 20.89
CA ILE A 131 -9.05 -6.56 19.50
C ILE A 131 -8.87 -8.08 19.39
N SER A 132 -7.96 -8.65 20.18
CA SER A 132 -7.72 -10.09 20.21
C SER A 132 -8.97 -10.86 20.64
N ASP A 133 -9.64 -10.38 21.69
CA ASP A 133 -10.93 -10.97 22.14
C ASP A 133 -12.01 -10.88 21.03
N TYR A 134 -12.06 -9.76 20.33
CA TYR A 134 -13.01 -9.59 19.22
C TYR A 134 -12.70 -10.53 18.05
N GLU A 135 -11.44 -10.64 17.65
CA GLU A 135 -11.00 -11.54 16.57
C GLU A 135 -11.30 -13.01 16.94
N GLU A 136 -11.04 -13.42 18.19
CA GLU A 136 -11.37 -14.76 18.70
C GLU A 136 -12.88 -15.04 18.65
N GLN A 137 -13.73 -14.07 19.08
CA GLN A 137 -15.19 -14.24 19.00
C GLN A 137 -15.70 -14.37 17.58
N ILE A 138 -15.13 -13.65 16.62
CA ILE A 138 -15.47 -13.79 15.20
C ILE A 138 -15.08 -15.17 14.67
N GLU A 139 -13.89 -15.66 15.00
CA GLU A 139 -13.43 -17.00 14.59
C GLU A 139 -14.33 -18.12 15.14
N LEU A 140 -14.88 -17.92 16.35
CA LEU A 140 -15.85 -18.84 16.95
C LEU A 140 -17.27 -18.72 16.36
N GLY A 141 -17.49 -17.83 15.39
CA GLY A 141 -18.78 -17.58 14.74
C GLY A 141 -19.78 -16.82 15.61
N ASN A 142 -19.32 -16.18 16.68
CA ASN A 142 -20.15 -15.36 17.56
C ASN A 142 -20.35 -13.96 17.00
N LYS A 143 -21.50 -13.33 17.34
CA LYS A 143 -21.70 -11.90 17.12
C LYS A 143 -20.99 -11.11 18.21
N ALA A 144 -19.81 -10.61 17.92
CA ALA A 144 -19.09 -9.72 18.82
C ALA A 144 -19.53 -8.27 18.61
N LEU A 145 -19.78 -7.54 19.71
CA LEU A 145 -19.99 -6.10 19.70
C LEU A 145 -18.66 -5.44 20.02
N ILE A 146 -18.26 -4.53 19.16
CA ILE A 146 -17.03 -3.75 19.37
C ILE A 146 -17.37 -2.29 19.67
N ASP A 147 -16.64 -1.71 20.62
CA ASP A 147 -16.79 -0.29 20.97
C ASP A 147 -16.35 0.61 19.82
N GLN A 148 -17.00 1.77 19.73
CA GLN A 148 -16.74 2.75 18.67
C GLN A 148 -15.31 3.27 18.66
N ASP A 149 -14.75 3.58 19.84
CA ASP A 149 -13.36 4.06 19.96
C ASP A 149 -12.35 2.99 19.52
N ILE A 150 -12.68 1.72 19.75
CA ILE A 150 -11.84 0.59 19.32
C ILE A 150 -11.86 0.44 17.80
N ILE A 151 -13.00 0.62 17.16
CA ILE A 151 -13.10 0.55 15.69
C ILE A 151 -12.21 1.62 15.03
N GLU A 152 -12.24 2.86 15.53
CA GLU A 152 -11.40 3.94 15.02
C GLU A 152 -9.90 3.65 15.28
N TYR A 153 -9.56 3.13 16.45
CA TYR A 153 -8.20 2.70 16.77
C TYR A 153 -7.71 1.60 15.83
N ILE A 154 -8.53 0.58 15.55
CA ILE A 154 -8.20 -0.50 14.62
C ILE A 154 -7.90 0.07 13.23
N PHE A 155 -8.75 0.95 12.73
CA PHE A 155 -8.55 1.58 11.42
C PHE A 155 -7.21 2.32 11.38
N ILE A 156 -6.95 3.23 12.31
CA ILE A 156 -5.74 4.05 12.34
C ILE A 156 -4.49 3.18 12.49
N LYS A 157 -4.52 2.19 13.38
CA LYS A 157 -3.40 1.27 13.60
C LYS A 157 -3.12 0.43 12.34
N LYS A 158 -4.15 -0.22 11.78
CA LYS A 158 -4.00 -1.03 10.57
C LYS A 158 -3.56 -0.19 9.35
N LEU A 159 -4.09 1.02 9.20
CA LEU A 159 -3.65 1.94 8.14
C LEU A 159 -2.16 2.30 8.29
N ARG A 160 -1.73 2.65 9.49
CA ARG A 160 -0.32 2.93 9.76
C ARG A 160 0.56 1.72 9.46
N ASP A 161 0.16 0.53 9.92
CA ASP A 161 0.95 -0.69 9.78
C ASP A 161 1.07 -1.11 8.31
N ILE A 162 -0.02 -1.06 7.54
CA ILE A 162 0.02 -1.36 6.10
C ILE A 162 0.79 -0.30 5.30
N THR A 163 0.72 0.98 5.69
CA THR A 163 1.49 2.05 5.05
C THR A 163 2.99 1.85 5.26
N VAL A 164 3.40 1.51 6.49
CA VAL A 164 4.82 1.22 6.80
C VAL A 164 5.29 -0.07 6.13
N MET A 165 4.45 -1.10 6.10
CA MET A 165 4.76 -2.35 5.41
C MET A 165 4.96 -2.09 3.91
N SER A 166 4.00 -1.45 3.25
CA SER A 166 4.07 -1.16 1.81
C SER A 166 5.29 -0.29 1.45
N PHE A 167 5.66 0.67 2.30
CA PHE A 167 6.87 1.45 2.14
C PHE A 167 8.14 0.57 2.18
N LYS A 168 8.23 -0.35 3.14
CA LYS A 168 9.41 -1.22 3.28
C LYS A 168 9.58 -2.22 2.15
N ILE A 169 8.49 -2.69 1.55
CA ILE A 169 8.53 -3.63 0.42
C ILE A 169 8.55 -2.94 -0.95
N ASP A 170 8.41 -1.62 -0.99
CA ASP A 170 8.52 -0.87 -2.23
C ASP A 170 9.90 -1.06 -2.87
N GLU A 171 9.94 -1.28 -4.19
CA GLU A 171 11.17 -1.57 -4.93
C GLU A 171 12.22 -0.47 -4.79
N PHE A 172 11.81 0.80 -4.89
CA PHE A 172 12.72 1.92 -4.75
C PHE A 172 13.33 1.99 -3.34
N VAL A 173 12.48 1.83 -2.33
CA VAL A 173 12.88 1.84 -0.91
C VAL A 173 13.82 0.68 -0.61
N ALA A 174 13.45 -0.53 -1.01
CA ALA A 174 14.24 -1.74 -0.78
C ALA A 174 15.65 -1.62 -1.40
N LYS A 175 15.74 -1.15 -2.64
CA LYS A 175 17.01 -1.12 -3.38
C LYS A 175 17.88 0.11 -3.08
N ASN A 176 17.29 1.25 -2.71
CA ASN A 176 18.03 2.51 -2.57
C ASN A 176 18.18 3.00 -1.13
N LEU A 177 17.19 2.74 -0.28
CA LEU A 177 17.18 3.23 1.10
C LEU A 177 17.58 2.15 2.11
N LEU A 178 17.16 0.91 1.88
CA LEU A 178 17.48 -0.25 2.69
C LEU A 178 18.67 -1.04 2.11
N VAL A 179 19.06 -2.10 2.79
CA VAL A 179 20.07 -3.04 2.26
C VAL A 179 19.35 -4.22 1.63
N TYR A 180 19.37 -4.27 0.30
CA TYR A 180 18.78 -5.35 -0.47
C TYR A 180 19.85 -6.33 -0.91
N THR A 181 19.77 -7.58 -0.44
CA THR A 181 20.68 -8.67 -0.82
C THR A 181 19.86 -9.83 -1.38
N PRO A 182 19.69 -9.91 -2.71
CA PRO A 182 18.83 -10.93 -3.34
C PRO A 182 19.34 -12.36 -3.11
N ILE A 183 20.66 -12.50 -2.88
CA ILE A 183 21.29 -13.79 -2.54
C ILE A 183 22.11 -13.59 -1.27
N PRO A 184 21.57 -13.94 -0.10
CA PRO A 184 22.17 -13.58 1.19
C PRO A 184 23.47 -14.32 1.54
N GLY A 185 23.94 -15.27 0.75
CA GLY A 185 25.18 -16.02 1.00
C GLY A 185 25.13 -16.86 2.29
N ASN A 186 26.28 -17.01 2.95
CA ASN A 186 26.36 -17.80 4.18
C ASN A 186 25.81 -17.05 5.39
N TYR A 187 25.01 -17.72 6.20
CA TYR A 187 24.52 -17.16 7.45
C TYR A 187 25.65 -16.84 8.44
N LYS A 188 25.63 -15.64 9.01
CA LYS A 188 26.51 -15.20 10.09
C LYS A 188 25.65 -14.69 11.24
N GLY A 189 25.69 -15.40 12.38
CA GLY A 189 24.82 -15.15 13.52
C GLY A 189 24.98 -13.77 14.17
N CYS A 190 26.21 -13.25 14.27
CA CYS A 190 26.51 -11.94 14.81
C CYS A 190 27.47 -11.22 13.89
N VAL A 191 27.06 -10.04 13.41
CA VAL A 191 27.87 -9.19 12.52
C VAL A 191 27.82 -7.75 13.00
N ASN A 192 28.87 -6.99 12.71
CA ASN A 192 28.87 -5.54 12.96
C ASN A 192 27.95 -4.87 11.92
N LEU A 193 26.91 -4.16 12.41
CA LEU A 193 25.92 -3.50 11.57
C LEU A 193 26.56 -2.46 10.61
N GLN A 194 27.50 -1.69 11.11
CA GLN A 194 28.19 -0.67 10.29
C GLN A 194 29.01 -1.28 9.16
N GLU A 195 29.70 -2.38 9.42
CA GLU A 195 30.55 -3.03 8.41
C GLU A 195 29.73 -3.73 7.32
N VAL A 196 28.57 -4.30 7.67
CA VAL A 196 27.78 -5.11 6.74
C VAL A 196 26.73 -4.29 6.01
N THR A 197 26.09 -3.32 6.69
CA THR A 197 24.97 -2.57 6.11
C THR A 197 25.18 -1.06 6.09
N GLY A 198 26.31 -0.57 6.61
CA GLY A 198 26.52 0.88 6.79
C GLY A 198 25.51 1.50 7.78
N GLY A 199 24.98 0.73 8.72
CA GLY A 199 23.99 1.18 9.69
C GLY A 199 22.54 1.16 9.18
N LYS A 200 22.31 0.75 7.93
CA LYS A 200 20.97 0.66 7.34
C LYS A 200 20.25 -0.64 7.74
N ALA A 201 18.92 -0.58 7.79
CA ALA A 201 18.09 -1.78 7.96
C ALA A 201 18.10 -2.65 6.69
N TRP A 202 17.86 -3.95 6.88
CA TRP A 202 17.66 -4.88 5.77
C TRP A 202 16.29 -4.66 5.11
N ALA A 203 16.23 -4.84 3.79
CA ALA A 203 14.97 -4.96 3.07
C ALA A 203 14.25 -6.25 3.50
N LEU A 204 12.91 -6.21 3.46
CA LEU A 204 12.04 -7.36 3.76
C LEU A 204 11.97 -8.30 2.56
#